data_a09fed618fd9f10f37630be5fc2d01f9
#
_entry.id   a09fed618fd9f10f37630be5fc2d01f9
#
_cell.length_a   1.000
_cell.length_b   1.000
_cell.length_c   1.000
_cell.angle_alpha   90.00
_cell.angle_beta   90.00
_cell.angle_gamma   90.00
#
_symmetry.space_group_name_H-M   'P 1'
#
loop_
_entity.id
_entity.type
_entity.pdbx_description
1 polymer ?
#
loop_
_entity_poly.entity_id
_entity_poly.type
_entity_poly.pdbx_seq_one_letter_code
_entity_poly.pdbx_strand_id
1 'polypeptide(L)'
;MNLQQLRYIIAVNRFRNFAKAADSCNVSQPTLSAMLQKLEEELDIRIFDRTNRSVTPTTAGEKIIRQAENALMEIERIGEIVSEDKGQIGGGFRLSVGPTIAPYILPKFIRHYREMYPTVELSIQEMKVNFMIEALRRGELDAGMAISGNVCDGVLEIPLYAEKFMVYLAESCWRKLPVFKPENLEHENMWIMKDAQCLRDSAFSFCKARSKGTHIYEAGSITTLVHIVDENGGFTIIPEMHLPFLN
;
A
#
# COMPACT_ATOMS: atom_id res chain seq x y z
N MET A 1 13.76 -30.56 2.15
CA MET A 1 12.89 -29.37 2.30
C MET A 1 11.44 -29.75 1.95
N ASN A 2 10.44 -29.28 2.73
CA ASN A 2 9.01 -29.52 2.48
C ASN A 2 8.17 -28.27 2.81
N LEU A 3 6.89 -28.27 2.39
CA LEU A 3 5.99 -27.11 2.54
C LEU A 3 5.79 -26.69 4.00
N GLN A 4 5.78 -27.64 4.91
CA GLN A 4 5.58 -27.36 6.32
C GLN A 4 6.77 -26.61 6.92
N GLN A 5 7.99 -26.94 6.50
CA GLN A 5 9.17 -26.18 6.88
C GLN A 5 9.15 -24.76 6.34
N LEU A 6 8.64 -24.52 5.12
CA LEU A 6 8.45 -23.18 4.57
C LEU A 6 7.46 -22.37 5.42
N ARG A 7 6.32 -22.97 5.80
CA ARG A 7 5.36 -22.32 6.70
C ARG A 7 5.98 -21.97 8.05
N TYR A 8 6.84 -22.81 8.60
CA TYR A 8 7.48 -22.57 9.87
C TYR A 8 8.46 -21.39 9.83
N ILE A 9 9.31 -21.27 8.79
CA ILE A 9 10.21 -20.12 8.67
C ILE A 9 9.46 -18.81 8.51
N ILE A 10 8.34 -18.80 7.76
CA ILE A 10 7.49 -17.63 7.61
C ILE A 10 6.84 -17.25 8.96
N ALA A 11 6.29 -18.22 9.70
CA ALA A 11 5.72 -17.98 11.01
C ALA A 11 6.74 -17.43 12.00
N VAL A 12 7.96 -18.00 12.05
CA VAL A 12 9.04 -17.49 12.93
C VAL A 12 9.44 -16.06 12.53
N ASN A 13 9.52 -15.77 11.24
CA ASN A 13 9.80 -14.41 10.76
C ASN A 13 8.72 -13.41 11.19
N ARG A 14 7.43 -13.80 11.08
CA ARG A 14 6.28 -12.96 11.43
C ARG A 14 6.23 -12.65 12.94
N PHE A 15 6.35 -13.68 13.77
CA PHE A 15 6.17 -13.54 15.21
C PHE A 15 7.47 -13.19 15.97
N ARG A 16 8.63 -13.34 15.35
CA ARG A 16 9.95 -13.15 15.97
C ARG A 16 10.12 -13.93 17.29
N ASN A 17 9.35 -15.00 17.44
CA ASN A 17 9.27 -15.83 18.65
C ASN A 17 8.85 -17.26 18.28
N PHE A 18 9.67 -18.25 18.68
CA PHE A 18 9.43 -19.66 18.35
C PHE A 18 8.15 -20.22 18.99
N ALA A 19 7.82 -19.84 20.22
CA ALA A 19 6.61 -20.33 20.89
C ALA A 19 5.35 -19.83 20.18
N LYS A 20 5.26 -18.51 19.93
CA LYS A 20 4.12 -17.92 19.21
C LYS A 20 4.01 -18.45 17.78
N ALA A 21 5.11 -18.69 17.10
CA ALA A 21 5.13 -19.28 15.77
C ALA A 21 4.60 -20.73 15.79
N ALA A 22 5.03 -21.52 16.78
CA ALA A 22 4.57 -22.90 16.97
C ALA A 22 3.05 -22.97 17.24
N ASP A 23 2.57 -22.11 18.14
CA ASP A 23 1.12 -21.97 18.42
C ASP A 23 0.34 -21.65 17.15
N SER A 24 0.83 -20.71 16.33
CA SER A 24 0.16 -20.33 15.06
C SER A 24 0.16 -21.45 14.01
N CYS A 25 1.11 -22.36 14.09
CA CYS A 25 1.21 -23.52 13.21
C CYS A 25 0.58 -24.81 13.80
N ASN A 26 -0.08 -24.73 14.96
CA ASN A 26 -0.68 -25.85 15.71
C ASN A 26 0.31 -27.01 15.99
N VAL A 27 1.53 -26.67 16.39
CA VAL A 27 2.57 -27.62 16.75
C VAL A 27 3.28 -27.23 18.06
N SER A 28 4.00 -28.19 18.66
CA SER A 28 4.84 -27.85 19.82
C SER A 28 6.08 -27.05 19.40
N GLN A 29 6.54 -26.15 20.26
CA GLN A 29 7.76 -25.37 19.99
C GLN A 29 9.00 -26.26 19.76
N PRO A 30 9.23 -27.39 20.47
CA PRO A 30 10.32 -28.30 20.15
C PRO A 30 10.22 -28.88 18.73
N THR A 31 9.01 -29.23 18.29
CA THR A 31 8.77 -29.77 16.93
C THR A 31 9.13 -28.72 15.87
N LEU A 32 8.63 -27.52 16.01
CA LEU A 32 8.94 -26.42 15.08
C LEU A 32 10.44 -26.15 15.04
N SER A 33 11.09 -26.05 16.21
CA SER A 33 12.52 -25.78 16.32
C SER A 33 13.37 -26.88 15.66
N ALA A 34 13.04 -28.16 15.89
CA ALA A 34 13.75 -29.31 15.29
C ALA A 34 13.59 -29.33 13.75
N MET A 35 12.39 -29.05 13.24
CA MET A 35 12.12 -29.01 11.80
C MET A 35 12.86 -27.85 11.13
N LEU A 36 12.97 -26.72 11.80
CA LEU A 36 13.69 -25.56 11.29
C LEU A 36 15.21 -25.80 11.31
N GLN A 37 15.73 -26.42 12.39
CA GLN A 37 17.13 -26.80 12.46
C GLN A 37 17.49 -27.79 11.34
N LYS A 38 16.65 -28.81 11.10
CA LYS A 38 16.83 -29.76 10.00
C LYS A 38 16.86 -29.08 8.64
N LEU A 39 16.05 -28.03 8.43
CA LEU A 39 16.05 -27.23 7.19
C LEU A 39 17.35 -26.44 7.05
N GLU A 40 17.82 -25.80 8.13
CA GLU A 40 19.08 -25.05 8.15
C GLU A 40 20.29 -25.98 7.88
N GLU A 41 20.28 -27.20 8.44
CA GLU A 41 21.31 -28.23 8.19
C GLU A 41 21.25 -28.74 6.73
N GLU A 42 20.07 -28.99 6.18
CA GLU A 42 19.90 -29.42 4.78
C GLU A 42 20.38 -28.37 3.78
N LEU A 43 20.18 -27.09 4.08
CA LEU A 43 20.60 -25.97 3.23
C LEU A 43 22.03 -25.50 3.51
N ASP A 44 22.65 -26.00 4.56
CA ASP A 44 23.94 -25.53 5.08
C ASP A 44 23.98 -24.01 5.31
N ILE A 45 22.86 -23.45 5.79
CA ILE A 45 22.68 -22.01 6.01
C ILE A 45 21.88 -21.77 7.28
N ARG A 46 22.30 -20.80 8.09
CA ARG A 46 21.47 -20.27 9.17
C ARG A 46 20.46 -19.28 8.64
N ILE A 47 19.18 -19.57 8.84
CA ILE A 47 18.07 -18.71 8.43
C ILE A 47 17.81 -17.64 9.50
N PHE A 48 17.94 -18.01 10.80
CA PHE A 48 17.72 -17.10 11.91
C PHE A 48 18.94 -16.99 12.83
N ASP A 49 19.20 -15.76 13.26
CA ASP A 49 20.09 -15.49 14.39
C ASP A 49 19.30 -15.64 15.70
N ARG A 50 19.86 -16.46 16.62
CA ARG A 50 19.28 -16.79 17.93
C ARG A 50 20.08 -16.20 19.10
N THR A 51 21.11 -15.38 18.80
CA THR A 51 22.05 -14.87 19.82
C THR A 51 21.47 -13.71 20.63
N ASN A 52 20.45 -13.03 20.13
CA ASN A 52 19.79 -11.92 20.78
C ASN A 52 18.46 -12.33 21.45
N ARG A 53 17.94 -11.49 22.37
CA ARG A 53 16.62 -11.69 23.00
C ARG A 53 15.45 -11.80 22.03
N SER A 54 15.64 -11.41 20.77
CA SER A 54 14.68 -11.55 19.67
C SER A 54 15.26 -12.39 18.54
N VAL A 55 14.44 -13.24 17.94
CA VAL A 55 14.80 -14.03 16.76
C VAL A 55 14.77 -13.12 15.54
N THR A 56 15.90 -12.95 14.86
CA THR A 56 16.00 -12.12 13.64
C THR A 56 16.51 -12.96 12.47
N PRO A 57 16.00 -12.77 11.24
CA PRO A 57 16.55 -13.46 10.08
C PRO A 57 17.96 -12.96 9.77
N THR A 58 18.81 -13.84 9.26
CA THR A 58 20.08 -13.48 8.64
C THR A 58 19.83 -12.86 7.26
N THR A 59 20.85 -12.23 6.66
CA THR A 59 20.76 -11.69 5.29
C THR A 59 20.41 -12.80 4.28
N ALA A 60 20.93 -14.01 4.44
CA ALA A 60 20.55 -15.16 3.62
C ALA A 60 19.13 -15.63 3.96
N GLY A 61 18.79 -15.64 5.27
CA GLY A 61 17.46 -15.99 5.76
C GLY A 61 16.36 -15.13 5.18
N GLU A 62 16.55 -13.81 5.06
CA GLU A 62 15.57 -12.91 4.45
C GLU A 62 15.25 -13.30 2.99
N LYS A 63 16.27 -13.67 2.21
CA LYS A 63 16.10 -14.12 0.82
C LYS A 63 15.35 -15.45 0.75
N ILE A 64 15.69 -16.39 1.66
CA ILE A 64 15.03 -17.70 1.71
C ILE A 64 13.58 -17.57 2.13
N ILE A 65 13.29 -16.75 3.14
CA ILE A 65 11.93 -16.50 3.62
C ILE A 65 11.07 -15.90 2.51
N ARG A 66 11.60 -14.89 1.80
CA ARG A 66 10.90 -14.29 0.64
C ARG A 66 10.58 -15.33 -0.44
N GLN A 67 11.54 -16.19 -0.75
CA GLN A 67 11.32 -17.24 -1.74
C GLN A 67 10.34 -18.31 -1.26
N ALA A 68 10.30 -18.58 0.05
CA ALA A 68 9.33 -19.48 0.66
C ALA A 68 7.90 -18.91 0.61
N GLU A 69 7.73 -17.62 0.83
CA GLU A 69 6.46 -16.90 0.67
C GLU A 69 5.94 -17.03 -0.76
N ASN A 70 6.79 -16.77 -1.76
CA ASN A 70 6.44 -16.93 -3.18
C ASN A 70 6.05 -18.39 -3.52
N ALA A 71 6.81 -19.36 -3.02
CA ALA A 71 6.52 -20.76 -3.29
C ALA A 71 5.17 -21.21 -2.70
N LEU A 72 4.83 -20.77 -1.49
CA LEU A 72 3.51 -21.09 -0.89
C LEU A 72 2.37 -20.41 -1.63
N MET A 73 2.56 -19.19 -2.10
CA MET A 73 1.58 -18.48 -2.91
C MET A 73 1.29 -19.21 -4.22
N GLU A 74 2.32 -19.71 -4.92
CA GLU A 74 2.12 -20.49 -6.15
C GLU A 74 1.38 -21.81 -5.90
N ILE A 75 1.52 -22.39 -4.70
CA ILE A 75 0.77 -23.60 -4.32
C ILE A 75 -0.70 -23.26 -4.04
N GLU A 76 -0.98 -22.12 -3.39
CA GLU A 76 -2.36 -21.66 -3.15
C GLU A 76 -3.08 -21.40 -4.47
N ARG A 77 -2.39 -20.90 -5.50
CA ARG A 77 -2.92 -20.72 -6.86
C ARG A 77 -3.43 -22.02 -7.52
N ILE A 78 -2.90 -23.17 -7.15
CA ILE A 78 -3.43 -24.45 -7.64
C ILE A 78 -4.90 -24.62 -7.24
N GLY A 79 -5.26 -24.22 -6.03
CA GLY A 79 -6.65 -24.23 -5.56
C GLY A 79 -7.56 -23.28 -6.35
N GLU A 80 -7.03 -22.11 -6.72
CA GLU A 80 -7.74 -21.12 -7.53
C GLU A 80 -8.02 -21.64 -8.94
N ILE A 81 -7.03 -22.24 -9.61
CA ILE A 81 -7.19 -22.86 -10.93
C ILE A 81 -8.30 -23.93 -10.93
N VAL A 82 -8.34 -24.76 -9.89
CA VAL A 82 -9.40 -25.79 -9.74
C VAL A 82 -10.78 -25.14 -9.55
N SER A 83 -10.84 -24.00 -8.87
CA SER A 83 -12.10 -23.26 -8.66
C SER A 83 -12.57 -22.57 -9.94
N GLU A 84 -11.66 -21.99 -10.71
CA GLU A 84 -11.94 -21.41 -12.04
C GLU A 84 -12.49 -22.48 -13.01
N ASP A 85 -11.89 -23.65 -13.05
CA ASP A 85 -12.31 -24.76 -13.93
C ASP A 85 -13.74 -25.26 -13.57
N LYS A 86 -14.17 -25.07 -12.32
CA LYS A 86 -15.53 -25.34 -11.85
C LYS A 86 -16.50 -24.18 -12.05
N GLY A 87 -16.07 -23.08 -12.68
CA GLY A 87 -16.88 -21.87 -12.89
C GLY A 87 -17.26 -21.14 -11.60
N GLN A 88 -16.55 -21.41 -10.50
CA GLN A 88 -16.74 -20.77 -9.22
C GLN A 88 -15.66 -19.71 -9.03
N ILE A 89 -16.06 -18.45 -9.16
CA ILE A 89 -15.21 -17.33 -8.73
C ILE A 89 -15.32 -17.25 -7.20
N GLY A 90 -14.26 -17.59 -6.49
CA GLY A 90 -14.22 -17.59 -5.02
C GLY A 90 -12.80 -17.44 -4.51
N GLY A 91 -12.63 -17.50 -3.18
CA GLY A 91 -11.32 -17.30 -2.54
C GLY A 91 -11.13 -15.91 -1.97
N GLY A 92 -9.90 -15.60 -1.54
CA GLY A 92 -9.54 -14.30 -0.98
C GLY A 92 -9.02 -13.36 -2.05
N PHE A 93 -9.41 -12.08 -2.02
CA PHE A 93 -8.82 -11.03 -2.84
C PHE A 93 -8.31 -9.89 -1.95
N ARG A 94 -7.00 -9.67 -1.95
CA ARG A 94 -6.30 -8.70 -1.10
C ARG A 94 -5.93 -7.48 -1.94
N LEU A 95 -6.68 -6.39 -1.74
CA LEU A 95 -6.50 -5.13 -2.44
C LEU A 95 -5.88 -4.08 -1.52
N SER A 96 -4.89 -3.36 -2.01
CA SER A 96 -4.44 -2.12 -1.37
C SER A 96 -4.78 -0.91 -2.22
N VAL A 97 -5.14 0.20 -1.57
CA VAL A 97 -5.46 1.45 -2.25
C VAL A 97 -4.68 2.60 -1.61
N GLY A 98 -4.14 3.48 -2.45
CA GLY A 98 -3.46 4.67 -1.99
C GLY A 98 -4.39 5.61 -1.21
N PRO A 99 -3.96 6.21 -0.07
CA PRO A 99 -4.81 7.04 0.79
C PRO A 99 -5.43 8.25 0.08
N THR A 100 -4.82 8.72 -0.99
CA THR A 100 -5.32 9.85 -1.80
C THR A 100 -6.42 9.44 -2.79
N ILE A 101 -6.63 8.15 -3.01
CA ILE A 101 -7.62 7.58 -3.94
C ILE A 101 -8.76 6.90 -3.15
N ALA A 102 -8.41 6.25 -2.06
CA ALA A 102 -9.30 5.41 -1.26
C ALA A 102 -10.65 6.07 -0.92
N PRO A 103 -10.73 7.32 -0.41
CA PRO A 103 -11.99 7.94 -0.01
C PRO A 103 -13.02 8.07 -1.15
N TYR A 104 -12.55 8.17 -2.38
CA TYR A 104 -13.41 8.43 -3.55
C TYR A 104 -13.86 7.16 -4.26
N ILE A 105 -12.98 6.18 -4.33
CA ILE A 105 -13.19 4.96 -5.11
C ILE A 105 -13.77 3.84 -4.26
N LEU A 106 -13.22 3.60 -3.06
CA LEU A 106 -13.59 2.45 -2.24
C LEU A 106 -15.09 2.35 -1.93
N PRO A 107 -15.81 3.42 -1.56
CA PRO A 107 -17.22 3.29 -1.23
C PRO A 107 -18.08 2.75 -2.37
N LYS A 108 -17.78 3.16 -3.61
CA LYS A 108 -18.48 2.68 -4.82
C LYS A 108 -17.99 1.30 -5.24
N PHE A 109 -16.67 1.07 -5.19
CA PHE A 109 -16.03 -0.18 -5.55
C PHE A 109 -16.52 -1.34 -4.66
N ILE A 110 -16.48 -1.19 -3.34
CA ILE A 110 -16.87 -2.24 -2.39
C ILE A 110 -18.31 -2.69 -2.62
N ARG A 111 -19.24 -1.72 -2.79
CA ARG A 111 -20.64 -2.04 -3.04
C ARG A 111 -20.80 -2.87 -4.32
N HIS A 112 -20.23 -2.38 -5.41
CA HIS A 112 -20.36 -3.03 -6.72
C HIS A 112 -19.66 -4.39 -6.76
N TYR A 113 -18.48 -4.49 -6.16
CA TYR A 113 -17.72 -5.73 -6.08
C TYR A 113 -18.48 -6.82 -5.31
N ARG A 114 -19.07 -6.50 -4.17
CA ARG A 114 -19.86 -7.45 -3.37
C ARG A 114 -21.13 -7.94 -4.08
N GLU A 115 -21.74 -7.09 -4.90
CA GLU A 115 -22.88 -7.47 -5.73
C GLU A 115 -22.47 -8.46 -6.82
N MET A 116 -21.33 -8.23 -7.47
CA MET A 116 -20.86 -9.05 -8.59
C MET A 116 -20.17 -10.36 -8.14
N TYR A 117 -19.44 -10.31 -7.02
CA TYR A 117 -18.60 -11.42 -6.54
C TYR A 117 -18.89 -11.75 -5.07
N PRO A 118 -20.11 -12.20 -4.73
CA PRO A 118 -20.54 -12.42 -3.34
C PRO A 118 -19.77 -13.53 -2.62
N THR A 119 -19.13 -14.42 -3.36
CA THR A 119 -18.37 -15.59 -2.85
C THR A 119 -16.88 -15.27 -2.62
N VAL A 120 -16.41 -14.09 -3.04
CA VAL A 120 -15.01 -13.68 -2.86
C VAL A 120 -14.86 -12.93 -1.53
N GLU A 121 -13.92 -13.38 -0.72
CA GLU A 121 -13.55 -12.70 0.52
C GLU A 121 -12.64 -11.51 0.18
N LEU A 122 -13.22 -10.31 0.16
CA LEU A 122 -12.50 -9.08 -0.16
C LEU A 122 -11.84 -8.49 1.09
N SER A 123 -10.51 -8.44 1.10
CA SER A 123 -9.69 -7.74 2.10
C SER A 123 -9.12 -6.46 1.51
N ILE A 124 -9.39 -5.31 2.14
CA ILE A 124 -8.90 -4.02 1.66
C ILE A 124 -8.08 -3.34 2.74
N GLN A 125 -6.97 -2.73 2.34
CA GLN A 125 -6.14 -1.91 3.21
C GLN A 125 -5.62 -0.67 2.47
N GLU A 126 -5.42 0.41 3.22
CA GLU A 126 -4.80 1.61 2.69
C GLU A 126 -3.29 1.56 2.93
N MET A 127 -2.51 1.75 1.88
CA MET A 127 -1.05 1.78 1.95
C MET A 127 -0.44 2.85 1.06
N LYS A 128 0.69 3.39 1.49
CA LYS A 128 1.56 4.18 0.61
C LYS A 128 2.15 3.31 -0.49
N VAL A 129 2.34 3.89 -1.68
CA VAL A 129 2.75 3.16 -2.90
C VAL A 129 4.00 2.30 -2.69
N ASN A 130 5.01 2.79 -1.99
CA ASN A 130 6.25 2.04 -1.77
C ASN A 130 6.01 0.74 -0.98
N PHE A 131 5.19 0.78 0.08
CA PHE A 131 4.83 -0.40 0.85
C PHE A 131 3.92 -1.34 0.07
N MET A 132 3.01 -0.78 -0.73
CA MET A 132 2.14 -1.53 -1.62
C MET A 132 2.93 -2.35 -2.64
N ILE A 133 3.91 -1.75 -3.31
CA ILE A 133 4.79 -2.42 -4.27
C ILE A 133 5.56 -3.57 -3.61
N GLU A 134 6.11 -3.34 -2.42
CA GLU A 134 6.81 -4.38 -1.68
C GLU A 134 5.87 -5.52 -1.24
N ALA A 135 4.64 -5.21 -0.83
CA ALA A 135 3.63 -6.19 -0.46
C ALA A 135 3.16 -7.01 -1.68
N LEU A 136 3.00 -6.38 -2.85
CA LEU A 136 2.72 -7.07 -4.12
C LEU A 136 3.84 -8.04 -4.49
N ARG A 137 5.10 -7.60 -4.39
CA ARG A 137 6.26 -8.45 -4.68
C ARG A 137 6.40 -9.65 -3.75
N ARG A 138 5.90 -9.52 -2.51
CA ARG A 138 5.90 -10.61 -1.51
C ARG A 138 4.67 -11.50 -1.61
N GLY A 139 3.72 -11.20 -2.50
CA GLY A 139 2.45 -11.91 -2.58
C GLY A 139 1.54 -11.70 -1.36
N GLU A 140 1.79 -10.65 -0.58
CA GLU A 140 0.91 -10.24 0.53
C GLU A 140 -0.35 -9.54 0.03
N LEU A 141 -0.31 -9.03 -1.21
CA LEU A 141 -1.41 -8.40 -1.95
C LEU A 141 -1.55 -9.04 -3.33
N ASP A 142 -2.77 -9.07 -3.83
CA ASP A 142 -3.10 -9.53 -5.18
C ASP A 142 -3.18 -8.36 -6.16
N ALA A 143 -3.63 -7.19 -5.69
CA ALA A 143 -3.67 -5.97 -6.47
C ALA A 143 -3.41 -4.72 -5.62
N GLY A 144 -2.97 -3.66 -6.29
CA GLY A 144 -2.80 -2.34 -5.71
C GLY A 144 -3.33 -1.25 -6.63
N MET A 145 -4.04 -0.26 -6.07
CA MET A 145 -4.49 0.91 -6.81
C MET A 145 -3.74 2.15 -6.34
N ALA A 146 -2.99 2.76 -7.22
CA ALA A 146 -2.15 3.91 -6.92
C ALA A 146 -2.10 4.87 -8.11
N ILE A 147 -1.56 6.06 -7.89
CA ILE A 147 -1.28 7.00 -8.97
C ILE A 147 -0.06 6.48 -9.73
N SER A 148 -0.19 6.42 -11.07
CA SER A 148 0.85 5.99 -12.00
C SER A 148 2.13 6.84 -11.90
N GLY A 149 3.25 6.27 -12.35
CA GLY A 149 4.55 6.94 -12.42
C GLY A 149 5.66 6.31 -11.57
N ASN A 150 5.38 5.24 -10.87
CA ASN A 150 6.39 4.45 -10.17
C ASN A 150 6.58 3.11 -10.89
N VAL A 151 7.12 3.14 -12.10
CA VAL A 151 7.46 1.90 -12.83
C VAL A 151 8.38 1.05 -11.95
N CYS A 152 7.92 -0.15 -11.60
CA CYS A 152 8.64 -1.07 -10.74
C CYS A 152 8.80 -2.42 -11.42
N ASP A 153 10.01 -2.92 -11.47
CA ASP A 153 10.27 -4.27 -11.96
C ASP A 153 9.48 -5.32 -11.18
N GLY A 154 8.88 -6.26 -11.89
CA GLY A 154 8.12 -7.37 -11.30
C GLY A 154 6.67 -7.05 -10.90
N VAL A 155 6.15 -5.87 -11.25
CA VAL A 155 4.73 -5.51 -11.06
C VAL A 155 4.15 -5.04 -12.40
N LEU A 156 3.02 -5.62 -12.79
CA LEU A 156 2.27 -5.17 -13.96
C LEU A 156 1.46 -3.92 -13.61
N GLU A 157 1.67 -2.83 -14.34
CA GLU A 157 0.89 -1.61 -14.21
C GLU A 157 -0.16 -1.52 -15.32
N ILE A 158 -1.42 -1.35 -14.94
CA ILE A 158 -2.56 -1.21 -15.86
C ILE A 158 -3.22 0.15 -15.60
N PRO A 159 -3.22 1.10 -16.55
CA PRO A 159 -3.90 2.36 -16.36
C PRO A 159 -5.42 2.15 -16.36
N LEU A 160 -6.10 2.65 -15.30
CA LEU A 160 -7.54 2.50 -15.13
C LEU A 160 -8.30 3.76 -15.59
N TYR A 161 -7.83 4.94 -15.21
CA TYR A 161 -8.44 6.23 -15.55
C TYR A 161 -7.42 7.37 -15.39
N ALA A 162 -7.77 8.52 -15.96
CA ALA A 162 -7.03 9.76 -15.76
C ALA A 162 -7.89 10.76 -15.00
N GLU A 163 -7.29 11.49 -14.06
CA GLU A 163 -7.95 12.46 -13.22
C GLU A 163 -7.23 13.82 -13.30
N LYS A 164 -8.00 14.90 -13.25
CA LYS A 164 -7.45 16.25 -13.21
C LYS A 164 -7.11 16.65 -11.79
N PHE A 165 -6.04 17.42 -11.65
CA PHE A 165 -5.76 18.15 -10.43
C PHE A 165 -6.35 19.55 -10.49
N MET A 166 -6.94 19.98 -9.39
CA MET A 166 -7.57 21.26 -9.21
C MET A 166 -6.82 22.08 -8.16
N VAL A 167 -6.71 23.37 -8.39
CA VAL A 167 -6.20 24.31 -7.38
C VAL A 167 -7.35 24.65 -6.43
N TYR A 168 -7.16 24.36 -5.14
CA TYR A 168 -8.03 24.80 -4.07
C TYR A 168 -7.45 26.03 -3.42
N LEU A 169 -8.18 27.13 -3.42
CA LEU A 169 -7.75 28.43 -2.92
C LEU A 169 -8.65 28.87 -1.77
N ALA A 170 -8.07 29.37 -0.69
CA ALA A 170 -8.82 29.89 0.46
C ALA A 170 -9.75 31.04 0.04
N GLU A 171 -10.95 31.13 0.63
CA GLU A 171 -11.95 32.15 0.31
C GLU A 171 -11.39 33.57 0.52
N SER A 172 -10.58 33.78 1.53
CA SER A 172 -9.91 35.06 1.81
C SER A 172 -9.01 35.55 0.68
N CYS A 173 -8.44 34.61 -0.07
CA CYS A 173 -7.60 34.88 -1.23
C CYS A 173 -8.45 35.06 -2.49
N TRP A 174 -9.46 34.19 -2.69
CA TRP A 174 -10.37 34.21 -3.83
C TRP A 174 -11.18 35.51 -3.94
N ARG A 175 -11.75 35.99 -2.84
CA ARG A 175 -12.59 37.22 -2.84
C ARG A 175 -11.87 38.49 -3.34
N LYS A 176 -10.56 38.49 -3.37
CA LYS A 176 -9.74 39.61 -3.87
C LYS A 176 -9.53 39.55 -5.39
N LEU A 177 -9.96 38.50 -6.04
CA LEU A 177 -9.65 38.22 -7.45
C LEU A 177 -10.91 38.33 -8.31
N PRO A 178 -10.95 39.24 -9.30
CA PRO A 178 -12.07 39.33 -10.24
C PRO A 178 -12.13 38.11 -11.19
N VAL A 179 -10.97 37.56 -11.55
CA VAL A 179 -10.79 36.35 -12.35
C VAL A 179 -9.53 35.64 -11.86
N PHE A 180 -9.62 34.34 -11.63
CA PHE A 180 -8.45 33.56 -11.28
C PHE A 180 -7.51 33.39 -12.49
N LYS A 181 -6.23 33.67 -12.25
CA LYS A 181 -5.12 33.40 -13.17
C LYS A 181 -4.00 32.69 -12.43
N PRO A 182 -3.22 31.80 -13.06
CA PRO A 182 -2.11 31.10 -12.40
C PRO A 182 -1.09 32.05 -11.73
N GLU A 183 -0.89 33.24 -12.28
CA GLU A 183 0.02 34.27 -11.75
C GLU A 183 -0.42 34.79 -10.37
N ASN A 184 -1.70 34.64 -10.02
CA ASN A 184 -2.20 35.04 -8.70
C ASN A 184 -1.60 34.18 -7.56
N LEU A 185 -1.10 32.98 -7.86
CA LEU A 185 -0.48 32.09 -6.89
C LEU A 185 0.89 32.61 -6.39
N GLU A 186 1.53 33.52 -7.10
CA GLU A 186 2.84 34.09 -6.75
C GLU A 186 2.85 34.82 -5.39
N HIS A 187 1.69 35.26 -4.94
CA HIS A 187 1.52 35.98 -3.68
C HIS A 187 0.94 35.13 -2.55
N GLU A 188 0.66 33.86 -2.80
CA GLU A 188 0.00 32.96 -1.86
C GLU A 188 0.91 31.83 -1.40
N ASN A 189 0.70 31.37 -0.16
CA ASN A 189 1.42 30.22 0.38
C ASN A 189 0.81 28.91 -0.12
N MET A 190 1.66 27.95 -0.46
CA MET A 190 1.25 26.63 -0.88
C MET A 190 1.33 25.63 0.28
N TRP A 191 0.24 24.90 0.52
CA TRP A 191 0.18 23.80 1.47
C TRP A 191 0.25 22.47 0.73
N ILE A 192 1.11 21.56 1.18
CA ILE A 192 1.34 20.26 0.54
C ILE A 192 1.39 19.13 1.55
N MET A 193 0.97 17.94 1.09
CA MET A 193 1.20 16.71 1.83
C MET A 193 2.59 16.16 1.54
N LYS A 194 3.36 15.81 2.58
CA LYS A 194 4.72 15.26 2.43
C LYS A 194 4.74 13.97 1.62
N ASP A 195 3.77 13.12 1.86
CA ASP A 195 3.70 11.77 1.29
C ASP A 195 2.93 11.69 -0.04
N ALA A 196 2.44 12.79 -0.56
CA ALA A 196 1.82 12.85 -1.88
C ALA A 196 2.90 12.80 -2.98
N GLN A 197 3.55 11.65 -3.13
CA GLN A 197 4.56 11.43 -4.19
C GLN A 197 3.99 11.67 -5.58
N CYS A 198 2.69 11.46 -5.75
CA CYS A 198 1.94 11.74 -6.97
C CYS A 198 1.88 13.23 -7.36
N LEU A 199 2.17 14.12 -6.44
CA LEU A 199 2.19 15.56 -6.68
C LEU A 199 3.59 16.08 -7.08
N ARG A 200 4.54 15.19 -7.37
CA ARG A 200 5.88 15.58 -7.85
C ARG A 200 5.93 15.95 -9.34
N ASP A 201 4.84 15.71 -10.05
CA ASP A 201 4.76 15.92 -11.47
C ASP A 201 4.59 17.39 -11.87
N SER A 202 4.64 17.65 -13.17
CA SER A 202 4.74 18.98 -13.78
C SER A 202 3.76 20.04 -13.25
N ALA A 203 2.52 19.64 -12.91
CA ALA A 203 1.52 20.58 -12.37
C ALA A 203 1.89 21.08 -10.98
N PHE A 204 2.41 20.21 -10.13
CA PHE A 204 2.86 20.56 -8.78
C PHE A 204 4.12 21.42 -8.82
N SER A 205 5.10 21.06 -9.63
CA SER A 205 6.30 21.85 -9.84
C SER A 205 5.97 23.24 -10.38
N PHE A 206 4.98 23.34 -11.26
CA PHE A 206 4.47 24.58 -11.78
C PHE A 206 3.89 25.48 -10.69
N CYS A 207 3.01 24.95 -9.83
CA CYS A 207 2.41 25.70 -8.72
C CYS A 207 3.43 26.09 -7.66
N LYS A 208 4.34 25.17 -7.30
CA LYS A 208 5.41 25.41 -6.33
C LYS A 208 6.35 26.53 -6.77
N ALA A 209 6.73 26.56 -8.05
CA ALA A 209 7.59 27.60 -8.60
C ALA A 209 6.96 29.00 -8.57
N ARG A 210 5.62 29.07 -8.43
CA ARG A 210 4.86 30.32 -8.39
C ARG A 210 4.35 30.71 -7.01
N SER A 211 4.53 29.89 -5.99
CA SER A 211 4.06 30.20 -4.64
C SER A 211 5.03 31.11 -3.87
N LYS A 212 4.50 31.98 -2.98
CA LYS A 212 5.26 32.80 -2.08
C LYS A 212 6.10 31.98 -1.09
N GLY A 213 5.58 30.83 -0.69
CA GLY A 213 6.21 29.90 0.23
C GLY A 213 5.56 28.53 0.14
N THR A 214 6.18 27.55 0.79
CA THR A 214 5.67 26.17 0.82
C THR A 214 5.65 25.69 2.25
N HIS A 215 4.47 25.25 2.72
CA HIS A 215 4.29 24.60 4.01
C HIS A 215 4.02 23.11 3.79
N ILE A 216 4.74 22.26 4.52
CA ILE A 216 4.60 20.82 4.41
C ILE A 216 3.72 20.32 5.55
N TYR A 217 2.66 19.60 5.20
CA TYR A 217 1.79 18.90 6.10
C TYR A 217 2.08 17.40 6.02
N GLU A 218 2.40 16.76 7.15
CA GLU A 218 2.90 15.38 7.16
C GLU A 218 1.80 14.31 7.28
N ALA A 219 0.57 14.68 7.52
CA ALA A 219 -0.52 13.71 7.65
C ALA A 219 -1.26 13.45 6.32
N GLY A 220 -1.95 12.30 6.26
CA GLY A 220 -2.39 11.70 5.00
C GLY A 220 -3.81 12.03 4.54
N SER A 221 -4.44 13.14 4.97
CA SER A 221 -5.82 13.46 4.58
C SER A 221 -5.92 14.75 3.77
N ILE A 222 -6.47 14.65 2.56
CA ILE A 222 -6.77 15.82 1.70
C ILE A 222 -7.83 16.71 2.37
N THR A 223 -8.81 16.14 3.04
CA THR A 223 -9.84 16.90 3.78
C THR A 223 -9.20 17.79 4.85
N THR A 224 -8.26 17.26 5.63
CA THR A 224 -7.54 18.05 6.62
C THR A 224 -6.71 19.16 5.97
N LEU A 225 -6.10 18.87 4.81
CA LEU A 225 -5.33 19.84 4.06
C LEU A 225 -6.22 21.00 3.57
N VAL A 226 -7.43 20.72 3.09
CA VAL A 226 -8.43 21.71 2.71
C VAL A 226 -8.79 22.60 3.91
N HIS A 227 -9.09 22.03 5.06
CA HIS A 227 -9.38 22.82 6.28
C HIS A 227 -8.19 23.68 6.74
N ILE A 228 -6.96 23.18 6.58
CA ILE A 228 -5.77 23.99 6.85
C ILE A 228 -5.71 25.23 5.94
N VAL A 229 -6.02 25.06 4.65
CA VAL A 229 -6.07 26.18 3.69
C VAL A 229 -7.18 27.17 4.07
N ASP A 230 -8.37 26.70 4.44
CA ASP A 230 -9.48 27.55 4.84
C ASP A 230 -9.15 28.43 6.04
N GLU A 231 -8.52 27.87 7.05
CA GLU A 231 -8.18 28.57 8.29
C GLU A 231 -6.95 29.47 8.17
N ASN A 232 -5.95 29.07 7.36
CA ASN A 232 -4.65 29.75 7.33
C ASN A 232 -4.41 30.56 6.05
N GLY A 233 -5.32 30.49 5.09
CA GLY A 233 -5.14 31.10 3.78
C GLY A 233 -4.18 30.32 2.88
N GLY A 234 -3.96 30.84 1.66
CA GLY A 234 -3.13 30.20 0.67
C GLY A 234 -3.89 29.21 -0.22
N PHE A 235 -3.19 28.22 -0.74
CA PHE A 235 -3.78 27.25 -1.66
C PHE A 235 -3.15 25.85 -1.53
N THR A 236 -3.84 24.88 -2.11
CA THR A 236 -3.34 23.52 -2.29
C THR A 236 -3.81 22.93 -3.62
N ILE A 237 -3.34 21.74 -3.94
CA ILE A 237 -3.80 20.97 -5.10
C ILE A 237 -4.58 19.76 -4.60
N ILE A 238 -5.77 19.56 -5.14
CA ILE A 238 -6.66 18.46 -4.82
C ILE A 238 -7.04 17.68 -6.09
N PRO A 239 -7.34 16.40 -5.99
CA PRO A 239 -7.92 15.65 -7.11
C PRO A 239 -9.35 16.14 -7.42
N GLU A 240 -9.76 16.11 -8.69
CA GLU A 240 -11.10 16.50 -9.10
C GLU A 240 -12.21 15.74 -8.37
N MET A 241 -11.96 14.46 -8.03
CA MET A 241 -12.86 13.63 -7.23
C MET A 241 -13.10 14.14 -5.80
N HIS A 242 -12.28 15.08 -5.31
CA HIS A 242 -12.51 15.69 -4.01
C HIS A 242 -13.60 16.79 -4.04
N LEU A 243 -13.91 17.36 -5.19
CA LEU A 243 -14.86 18.46 -5.31
C LEU A 243 -16.23 18.21 -4.63
N PRO A 244 -16.86 17.02 -4.73
CA PRO A 244 -18.11 16.73 -4.04
C PRO A 244 -18.03 16.70 -2.50
N PHE A 245 -16.85 16.73 -1.93
CA PHE A 245 -16.59 16.71 -0.48
C PHE A 245 -16.21 18.09 0.07
N LEU A 246 -16.18 19.11 -0.80
CA LEU A 246 -16.03 20.51 -0.39
C LEU A 246 -17.40 21.01 0.09
N ASN A 247 -17.42 21.69 1.25
CA ASN A 247 -18.61 22.34 1.80
C ASN A 247 -18.88 23.70 1.13
#